data_f44abe23b791f7eb3d26bbb2ed58275c
#
_entry.id   f44abe23b791f7eb3d26bbb2ed58275c
#
_cell.length_a   1.000
_cell.length_b   1.000
_cell.length_c   1.000
_cell.angle_alpha   90.00
_cell.angle_beta   90.00
_cell.angle_gamma   90.00
#
_symmetry.space_group_name_H-M   'P 1'
#
loop_
_entity.id
_entity.type
_entity.pdbx_description
1 polymer ?
#
loop_
_entity_poly.entity_id
_entity_poly.type
_entity_poly.pdbx_seq_one_letter_code
_entity_poly.pdbx_strand_id
1 'polypeptide(L)'
;MILFMAACSTSREFAGLEGLERAEMSTDELIAMVPDYRDELITISGSGRALVSEPGSSERVTIQFQSNRMESLITVRNSMGIEGGQIFVDSDSLLIYNRIDKKAEKVPLHEGRLSSVGSIASINILDLVNYTLNPEDIYEIYEDRNQYIAILKNRSQITVNKADGLIQEVVHATEYYDAPYSRIQYEGYAHINGFMLPRRITIYSRDEVSRATLLVQRLEVNTELPALAITIPEDIPIYRL
;
A
#
# COMPACT_ATOMS: atom_id res chain seq x y z
N MET A 1 -27.01 -53.37 3.44
CA MET A 1 -25.72 -52.84 2.91
C MET A 1 -25.92 -51.35 2.65
N ILE A 2 -25.54 -50.54 3.63
CA ILE A 2 -25.74 -49.05 3.59
C ILE A 2 -24.43 -48.46 3.09
N LEU A 3 -24.48 -47.88 1.88
CA LEU A 3 -23.34 -47.11 1.31
C LEU A 3 -23.29 -45.75 1.99
N PHE A 4 -22.26 -45.50 2.79
CA PHE A 4 -21.89 -44.17 3.22
C PHE A 4 -21.21 -43.46 2.05
N MET A 5 -21.88 -42.49 1.44
CA MET A 5 -21.28 -41.52 0.54
C MET A 5 -20.52 -40.52 1.40
N ALA A 6 -19.21 -40.66 1.50
CA ALA A 6 -18.33 -39.63 2.00
C ALA A 6 -18.33 -38.49 0.99
N ALA A 7 -19.08 -37.44 1.26
CA ALA A 7 -18.93 -36.17 0.55
C ALA A 7 -17.58 -35.54 0.95
N CYS A 8 -16.54 -35.74 0.14
CA CYS A 8 -15.36 -34.93 0.20
C CYS A 8 -15.76 -33.50 -0.19
N SER A 9 -15.96 -32.65 0.81
CA SER A 9 -15.92 -31.20 0.64
C SER A 9 -14.50 -30.86 0.21
N THR A 10 -14.28 -30.60 -1.06
CA THR A 10 -13.08 -29.93 -1.56
C THR A 10 -13.17 -28.48 -1.14
N SER A 11 -12.79 -28.18 0.10
CA SER A 11 -12.40 -26.84 0.47
C SER A 11 -11.19 -26.49 -0.40
N ARG A 12 -11.34 -25.54 -1.31
CA ARG A 12 -10.21 -24.93 -1.98
C ARG A 12 -9.38 -24.24 -0.89
N GLU A 13 -8.30 -24.89 -0.49
CA GLU A 13 -7.37 -24.35 0.49
C GLU A 13 -6.78 -23.04 -0.06
N PHE A 14 -6.93 -21.97 0.70
CA PHE A 14 -6.21 -20.73 0.43
C PHE A 14 -4.72 -21.00 0.67
N ALA A 15 -3.86 -20.57 -0.24
CA ALA A 15 -2.42 -20.71 -0.09
C ALA A 15 -1.96 -20.01 1.18
N GLY A 16 -1.15 -20.68 2.02
CA GLY A 16 -0.59 -20.09 3.24
C GLY A 16 -1.42 -20.26 4.52
N LEU A 17 -2.53 -21.02 4.49
CA LEU A 17 -3.33 -21.33 5.70
C LEU A 17 -2.93 -22.63 6.38
N GLU A 18 -1.88 -23.30 5.95
CA GLU A 18 -1.41 -24.53 6.58
C GLU A 18 -1.02 -24.29 8.05
N GLY A 19 -1.65 -25.03 8.95
CA GLY A 19 -1.39 -24.93 10.39
C GLY A 19 -2.13 -23.80 11.11
N LEU A 20 -3.03 -23.08 10.44
CA LEU A 20 -3.92 -22.11 11.05
C LEU A 20 -5.24 -22.76 11.44
N GLU A 21 -5.82 -22.29 12.53
CA GLU A 21 -7.15 -22.68 12.99
C GLU A 21 -8.15 -21.59 12.63
N ARG A 22 -9.41 -21.95 12.44
CA ARG A 22 -10.47 -20.97 12.26
C ARG A 22 -10.67 -20.25 13.59
N ALA A 23 -10.60 -18.92 13.58
CA ALA A 23 -10.79 -18.13 14.79
C ALA A 23 -12.26 -18.18 15.26
N GLU A 24 -12.47 -18.24 16.58
CA GLU A 24 -13.80 -18.06 17.17
C GLU A 24 -14.23 -16.59 17.25
N MET A 25 -13.37 -15.67 16.80
CA MET A 25 -13.59 -14.22 16.75
C MET A 25 -14.59 -13.84 15.66
N SER A 26 -15.49 -12.92 15.99
CA SER A 26 -16.38 -12.30 15.02
C SER A 26 -15.68 -11.21 14.20
N THR A 27 -16.26 -10.86 13.06
CA THR A 27 -15.78 -9.74 12.23
C THR A 27 -15.76 -8.42 13.02
N ASP A 28 -16.82 -8.14 13.79
CA ASP A 28 -16.93 -6.90 14.57
C ASP A 28 -15.86 -6.81 15.66
N GLU A 29 -15.51 -7.91 16.29
CA GLU A 29 -14.42 -7.96 17.27
C GLU A 29 -13.06 -7.70 16.64
N LEU A 30 -12.80 -8.27 15.46
CA LEU A 30 -11.55 -7.99 14.74
C LEU A 30 -11.47 -6.52 14.32
N ILE A 31 -12.55 -5.96 13.77
CA ILE A 31 -12.59 -4.56 13.35
C ILE A 31 -12.40 -3.61 14.54
N ALA A 32 -13.00 -3.91 15.70
CA ALA A 32 -12.82 -3.12 16.91
C ALA A 32 -11.38 -3.12 17.44
N MET A 33 -10.60 -4.13 17.07
CA MET A 33 -9.19 -4.26 17.44
C MET A 33 -8.26 -3.44 16.50
N VAL A 34 -8.60 -3.39 15.20
CA VAL A 34 -7.77 -2.75 14.18
C VAL A 34 -8.00 -1.24 14.19
N PRO A 35 -6.95 -0.42 14.35
CA PRO A 35 -7.10 1.03 14.27
C PRO A 35 -7.64 1.46 12.89
N ASP A 36 -8.71 2.23 12.89
CA ASP A 36 -9.29 2.83 11.69
C ASP A 36 -9.31 4.35 11.82
N TYR A 37 -8.51 5.01 11.01
CA TYR A 37 -8.37 6.47 11.02
C TYR A 37 -8.96 7.12 9.76
N ARG A 38 -9.85 6.43 9.03
CA ARG A 38 -10.39 6.94 7.76
C ARG A 38 -11.09 8.29 7.89
N ASP A 39 -11.75 8.55 9.02
CA ASP A 39 -12.48 9.81 9.23
C ASP A 39 -11.64 10.88 9.93
N GLU A 40 -10.58 10.49 10.62
CA GLU A 40 -9.78 11.39 11.45
C GLU A 40 -8.46 11.81 10.79
N LEU A 41 -7.82 10.91 10.03
CA LEU A 41 -6.56 11.19 9.32
C LEU A 41 -6.86 11.73 7.93
N ILE A 42 -6.81 13.04 7.76
CA ILE A 42 -7.23 13.74 6.54
C ILE A 42 -6.05 14.10 5.65
N THR A 43 -4.95 14.52 6.26
CA THR A 43 -3.74 14.91 5.53
C THR A 43 -2.50 14.38 6.20
N ILE A 44 -1.48 14.10 5.41
CA ILE A 44 -0.13 13.78 5.89
C ILE A 44 0.91 14.54 5.09
N SER A 45 1.98 14.94 5.76
CA SER A 45 3.20 15.41 5.12
C SER A 45 4.41 14.81 5.81
N GLY A 46 5.49 14.66 5.06
CA GLY A 46 6.65 14.03 5.68
C GLY A 46 7.85 13.90 4.77
N SER A 47 8.84 13.23 5.30
CA SER A 47 10.05 12.89 4.57
C SER A 47 10.59 11.53 4.99
N GLY A 48 11.33 10.91 4.10
CA GLY A 48 11.89 9.60 4.33
C GLY A 48 12.90 9.20 3.27
N ARG A 49 13.22 7.93 3.29
CA ARG A 49 14.04 7.29 2.26
C ARG A 49 13.22 6.24 1.56
N ALA A 50 13.32 6.19 0.25
CA ALA A 50 12.80 5.09 -0.53
C ALA A 50 13.95 4.27 -1.10
N LEU A 51 13.85 2.93 -0.97
CA LEU A 51 14.70 1.97 -1.63
C LEU A 51 13.85 1.26 -2.67
N VAL A 52 14.15 1.51 -3.94
CA VAL A 52 13.50 0.85 -5.06
C VAL A 52 14.43 -0.21 -5.60
N SER A 53 13.95 -1.45 -5.69
CA SER A 53 14.72 -2.58 -6.21
C SER A 53 13.97 -3.18 -7.40
N GLU A 54 14.66 -3.28 -8.52
CA GLU A 54 14.22 -3.91 -9.75
C GLU A 54 15.25 -4.96 -10.17
N PRO A 55 14.94 -5.88 -11.09
CA PRO A 55 15.91 -6.83 -11.62
C PRO A 55 17.18 -6.13 -12.14
N GLY A 56 18.32 -6.39 -11.50
CA GLY A 56 19.61 -5.82 -11.88
C GLY A 56 19.86 -4.37 -11.43
N SER A 57 18.93 -3.73 -10.73
CA SER A 57 19.06 -2.36 -10.26
C SER A 57 18.53 -2.18 -8.84
N SER A 58 19.17 -1.32 -8.08
CA SER A 58 18.66 -0.87 -6.78
C SER A 58 19.05 0.58 -6.53
N GLU A 59 18.05 1.40 -6.32
CA GLU A 59 18.22 2.84 -6.09
C GLU A 59 17.75 3.25 -4.70
N ARG A 60 18.52 4.12 -4.06
CA ARG A 60 18.14 4.76 -2.81
C ARG A 60 17.99 6.24 -3.02
N VAL A 61 16.82 6.75 -2.69
CA VAL A 61 16.49 8.17 -2.82
C VAL A 61 15.94 8.73 -1.50
N THR A 62 16.06 10.03 -1.33
CA THR A 62 15.32 10.73 -0.29
C THR A 62 14.02 11.23 -0.90
N ILE A 63 12.93 11.10 -0.17
CA ILE A 63 11.64 11.60 -0.60
C ILE A 63 11.07 12.60 0.40
N GLN A 64 10.35 13.58 -0.12
CA GLN A 64 9.39 14.40 0.61
C GLN A 64 8.01 14.10 0.03
N PHE A 65 7.01 14.01 0.87
CA PHE A 65 5.66 13.70 0.42
C PHE A 65 4.62 14.53 1.14
N GLN A 66 3.55 14.79 0.44
CA GLN A 66 2.33 15.42 0.92
C GLN A 66 1.16 14.65 0.32
N SER A 67 0.16 14.36 1.12
CA SER A 67 -0.99 13.59 0.66
C SER A 67 -2.24 13.95 1.43
N ASN A 68 -3.34 13.95 0.72
CA ASN A 68 -4.70 13.96 1.26
C ASN A 68 -5.48 12.77 0.70
N ARG A 69 -6.76 12.68 0.97
CA ARG A 69 -7.62 11.57 0.51
C ARG A 69 -7.76 11.47 -1.01
N MET A 70 -7.49 12.54 -1.75
CA MET A 70 -7.73 12.61 -3.19
C MET A 70 -6.43 12.51 -4.00
N GLU A 71 -5.32 12.96 -3.42
CA GLU A 71 -4.10 13.14 -4.17
C GLU A 71 -2.83 13.04 -3.31
N SER A 72 -1.73 12.69 -3.94
CA SER A 72 -0.40 12.64 -3.34
C SER A 72 0.63 13.32 -4.23
N LEU A 73 1.53 14.07 -3.61
CA LEU A 73 2.70 14.65 -4.26
C LEU A 73 3.97 14.13 -3.58
N ILE A 74 4.84 13.53 -4.37
CA ILE A 74 6.15 13.02 -3.92
C ILE A 74 7.24 13.78 -4.66
N THR A 75 8.17 14.39 -3.92
CA THR A 75 9.40 14.97 -4.46
C THR A 75 10.56 14.02 -4.18
N VAL A 76 11.23 13.60 -5.23
CA VAL A 76 12.38 12.67 -5.18
C VAL A 76 13.68 13.46 -5.24
N ARG A 77 14.61 13.17 -4.33
CA ARG A 77 15.93 13.77 -4.27
C ARG A 77 17.02 12.69 -4.23
N ASN A 78 18.12 12.95 -4.88
CA ASN A 78 19.29 12.10 -4.80
C ASN A 78 20.02 12.23 -3.44
N SER A 79 21.08 11.47 -3.23
CA SER A 79 21.89 11.50 -2.00
C SER A 79 22.55 12.85 -1.70
N MET A 80 22.71 13.73 -2.69
CA MET A 80 23.24 15.09 -2.55
C MET A 80 22.15 16.14 -2.28
N GLY A 81 20.87 15.70 -2.17
CA GLY A 81 19.74 16.59 -1.94
C GLY A 81 19.21 17.30 -3.20
N ILE A 82 19.76 17.00 -4.38
CA ILE A 82 19.31 17.56 -5.65
C ILE A 82 17.99 16.90 -6.04
N GLU A 83 17.00 17.71 -6.39
CA GLU A 83 15.71 17.24 -6.84
C GLU A 83 15.85 16.60 -8.22
N GLY A 84 15.58 15.29 -8.29
CA GLY A 84 15.60 14.50 -9.51
C GLY A 84 14.25 14.50 -10.23
N GLY A 85 13.16 14.66 -9.50
CA GLY A 85 11.83 14.66 -10.10
C GLY A 85 10.70 14.72 -9.08
N GLN A 86 9.48 14.73 -9.61
CA GLN A 86 8.25 14.73 -8.82
C GLN A 86 7.26 13.72 -9.39
N ILE A 87 6.45 13.16 -8.50
CA ILE A 87 5.38 12.22 -8.82
C ILE A 87 4.11 12.78 -8.20
N PHE A 88 3.08 12.93 -9.00
CA PHE A 88 1.74 13.34 -8.55
C PHE A 88 0.74 12.25 -8.93
N VAL A 89 -0.08 11.88 -7.97
CA VAL A 89 -1.14 10.88 -8.12
C VAL A 89 -2.45 11.50 -7.73
N ASP A 90 -3.44 11.36 -8.57
CA ASP A 90 -4.84 11.64 -8.27
C ASP A 90 -5.70 10.39 -8.50
N SER A 91 -7.05 10.50 -8.45
CA SER A 91 -7.98 9.39 -8.68
C SER A 91 -7.89 8.78 -10.07
N ASP A 92 -7.39 9.52 -11.05
CA ASP A 92 -7.48 9.17 -12.47
C ASP A 92 -6.13 8.89 -13.11
N SER A 93 -5.05 9.48 -12.57
CA SER A 93 -3.77 9.50 -13.26
C SER A 93 -2.56 9.56 -12.34
N LEU A 94 -1.45 9.08 -12.90
CA LEU A 94 -0.10 9.24 -12.39
C LEU A 94 0.65 10.21 -13.31
N LEU A 95 1.14 11.33 -12.77
CA LEU A 95 2.00 12.29 -13.48
C LEU A 95 3.42 12.20 -12.90
N ILE A 96 4.37 11.85 -13.75
CA ILE A 96 5.79 11.77 -13.40
C ILE A 96 6.54 12.86 -14.13
N TYR A 97 7.26 13.69 -13.41
CA TYR A 97 8.17 14.68 -13.96
C TYR A 97 9.60 14.36 -13.59
N ASN A 98 10.39 13.90 -14.55
CA ASN A 98 11.82 13.70 -14.41
C ASN A 98 12.55 15.00 -14.79
N ARG A 99 13.14 15.69 -13.80
CA ARG A 99 13.85 16.95 -13.99
C ARG A 99 15.21 16.78 -14.67
N ILE A 100 15.83 15.62 -14.48
CA ILE A 100 17.16 15.34 -15.04
C ILE A 100 17.04 15.15 -16.57
N ASP A 101 16.09 14.34 -16.98
CA ASP A 101 15.84 14.03 -18.40
C ASP A 101 14.94 15.07 -19.08
N LYS A 102 14.39 16.03 -18.32
CA LYS A 102 13.44 17.04 -18.78
C LYS A 102 12.25 16.39 -19.50
N LYS A 103 11.65 15.40 -18.90
CA LYS A 103 10.55 14.62 -19.46
C LYS A 103 9.41 14.54 -18.46
N ALA A 104 8.19 14.75 -18.95
CA ALA A 104 6.98 14.54 -18.16
C ALA A 104 6.09 13.49 -18.83
N GLU A 105 5.55 12.57 -18.04
CA GLU A 105 4.66 11.49 -18.50
C GLU A 105 3.40 11.50 -17.64
N LYS A 106 2.23 11.47 -18.30
CA LYS A 106 0.94 11.30 -17.64
C LYS A 106 0.31 9.98 -18.08
N VAL A 107 0.06 9.10 -17.10
CA VAL A 107 -0.45 7.75 -17.34
C VAL A 107 -1.79 7.60 -16.64
N PRO A 108 -2.87 7.24 -17.34
CA PRO A 108 -4.15 6.91 -16.71
C PRO A 108 -4.03 5.65 -15.84
N LEU A 109 -4.60 5.68 -14.62
CA LEU A 109 -4.52 4.54 -13.70
C LEU A 109 -5.31 3.31 -14.19
N HIS A 110 -6.40 3.54 -14.93
CA HIS A 110 -7.33 2.49 -15.37
C HIS A 110 -6.92 1.77 -16.67
N GLU A 111 -5.90 2.23 -17.36
CA GLU A 111 -5.52 1.66 -18.66
C GLU A 111 -4.44 0.56 -18.59
N GLY A 112 -3.99 0.18 -17.41
CA GLY A 112 -3.14 -1.01 -17.18
C GLY A 112 -1.74 -0.96 -17.78
N ARG A 113 -1.24 0.21 -18.17
CA ARG A 113 0.06 0.40 -18.83
C ARG A 113 1.21 0.82 -17.92
N LEU A 114 0.99 0.78 -16.61
CA LEU A 114 2.02 1.13 -15.65
C LEU A 114 3.12 0.05 -15.60
N SER A 115 4.37 0.49 -15.54
CA SER A 115 5.47 -0.41 -15.16
C SER A 115 5.28 -0.90 -13.73
N SER A 116 6.02 -1.95 -13.33
CA SER A 116 5.97 -2.48 -11.96
C SER A 116 6.20 -1.40 -10.90
N VAL A 117 7.18 -0.51 -11.13
CA VAL A 117 7.45 0.63 -10.23
C VAL A 117 6.40 1.72 -10.36
N GLY A 118 5.91 1.99 -11.57
CA GLY A 118 4.81 2.92 -11.81
C GLY A 118 3.53 2.51 -11.07
N SER A 119 3.22 1.22 -11.05
CA SER A 119 2.09 0.68 -10.29
C SER A 119 2.24 0.90 -8.77
N ILE A 120 3.45 0.73 -8.23
CA ILE A 120 3.73 1.05 -6.82
C ILE A 120 3.60 2.56 -6.57
N ALA A 121 4.11 3.38 -7.49
CA ALA A 121 4.08 4.83 -7.37
C ALA A 121 2.67 5.44 -7.52
N SER A 122 1.71 4.68 -8.05
CA SER A 122 0.32 5.11 -8.23
C SER A 122 -0.54 5.00 -6.96
N ILE A 123 0.00 4.46 -5.88
CA ILE A 123 -0.74 4.31 -4.62
C ILE A 123 -0.75 5.66 -3.88
N ASN A 124 -1.92 6.09 -3.43
CA ASN A 124 -2.03 7.25 -2.55
C ASN A 124 -1.27 7.00 -1.24
N ILE A 125 -0.37 7.92 -0.85
CA ILE A 125 0.49 7.71 0.32
C ILE A 125 -0.31 7.71 1.62
N LEU A 126 -1.36 8.50 1.73
CA LEU A 126 -2.20 8.50 2.92
C LEU A 126 -2.88 7.15 3.10
N ASP A 127 -3.43 6.57 2.02
CA ASP A 127 -4.04 5.25 2.05
C ASP A 127 -3.00 4.15 2.31
N LEU A 128 -1.78 4.35 1.81
CA LEU A 128 -0.67 3.44 2.06
C LEU A 128 -0.28 3.38 3.54
N VAL A 129 -0.25 4.52 4.24
CA VAL A 129 0.11 4.55 5.68
C VAL A 129 -1.07 4.23 6.60
N ASN A 130 -2.29 4.33 6.11
CA ASN A 130 -3.53 4.07 6.84
C ASN A 130 -4.40 3.07 6.09
N TYR A 131 -3.93 1.83 6.01
CA TYR A 131 -4.75 0.76 5.43
C TYR A 131 -6.00 0.53 6.27
N THR A 132 -7.15 0.55 5.63
CA THR A 132 -8.44 0.36 6.30
C THR A 132 -9.08 -0.97 5.92
N LEU A 133 -9.65 -1.65 6.90
CA LEU A 133 -10.33 -2.92 6.72
C LEU A 133 -11.85 -2.70 6.83
N ASN A 134 -12.59 -3.08 5.80
CA ASN A 134 -14.05 -3.00 5.84
C ASN A 134 -14.65 -4.31 6.36
N PRO A 135 -15.53 -4.26 7.35
CA PRO A 135 -16.14 -5.48 7.92
C PRO A 135 -16.90 -6.30 6.90
N GLU A 136 -17.58 -5.64 5.97
CA GLU A 136 -18.36 -6.29 4.91
C GLU A 136 -17.50 -7.05 3.88
N ASP A 137 -16.21 -6.76 3.78
CA ASP A 137 -15.29 -7.44 2.87
C ASP A 137 -14.74 -8.73 3.47
N ILE A 138 -14.81 -8.92 4.80
CA ILE A 138 -14.29 -10.09 5.48
C ILE A 138 -15.19 -11.32 5.19
N TYR A 139 -14.56 -12.40 4.75
CA TYR A 139 -15.21 -13.69 4.49
C TYR A 139 -15.02 -14.67 5.65
N GLU A 140 -13.76 -14.86 6.09
CA GLU A 140 -13.40 -15.75 7.20
C GLU A 140 -12.20 -15.19 7.95
N ILE A 141 -12.06 -15.61 9.21
CA ILE A 141 -10.92 -15.24 10.07
C ILE A 141 -10.26 -16.52 10.54
N TYR A 142 -8.95 -16.60 10.34
CA TYR A 142 -8.08 -17.66 10.85
C TYR A 142 -7.14 -17.08 11.89
N GLU A 143 -6.53 -17.96 12.68
CA GLU A 143 -5.58 -17.54 13.71
C GLU A 143 -4.46 -18.56 13.93
N ASP A 144 -3.34 -18.01 14.38
CA ASP A 144 -2.30 -18.77 15.06
C ASP A 144 -2.04 -18.20 16.47
N ARG A 145 -0.90 -18.53 17.06
CA ARG A 145 -0.54 -18.04 18.39
C ARG A 145 -0.45 -16.52 18.48
N ASN A 146 0.00 -15.83 17.42
CA ASN A 146 0.42 -14.43 17.46
C ASN A 146 -0.42 -13.50 16.58
N GLN A 147 -1.16 -14.03 15.63
CA GLN A 147 -1.83 -13.23 14.62
C GLN A 147 -3.20 -13.77 14.25
N TYR A 148 -4.04 -12.86 13.77
CA TYR A 148 -5.26 -13.16 13.03
C TYR A 148 -4.99 -12.95 11.54
N ILE A 149 -5.59 -13.80 10.71
CA ILE A 149 -5.56 -13.67 9.25
C ILE A 149 -7.00 -13.53 8.76
N ALA A 150 -7.38 -12.32 8.37
CA ALA A 150 -8.65 -12.06 7.73
C ALA A 150 -8.57 -12.40 6.24
N ILE A 151 -9.40 -13.30 5.79
CA ILE A 151 -9.59 -13.62 4.37
C ILE A 151 -10.73 -12.75 3.87
N LEU A 152 -10.48 -11.98 2.82
CA LEU A 152 -11.49 -11.14 2.21
C LEU A 152 -12.28 -11.89 1.12
N LYS A 153 -13.46 -11.39 0.76
CA LYS A 153 -14.30 -11.93 -0.31
C LYS A 153 -13.59 -12.01 -1.66
N ASN A 154 -12.65 -11.09 -1.90
CA ASN A 154 -11.77 -11.09 -3.07
C ASN A 154 -10.53 -11.97 -2.89
N ARG A 155 -10.50 -12.83 -1.86
CA ARG A 155 -9.38 -13.73 -1.50
C ARG A 155 -8.09 -13.04 -1.07
N SER A 156 -8.08 -11.73 -0.92
CA SER A 156 -6.96 -11.06 -0.27
C SER A 156 -6.85 -11.47 1.19
N GLN A 157 -5.65 -11.44 1.72
CA GLN A 157 -5.36 -11.83 3.10
C GLN A 157 -4.79 -10.64 3.84
N ILE A 158 -5.26 -10.41 5.05
CA ILE A 158 -4.79 -9.35 5.92
C ILE A 158 -4.35 -9.96 7.24
N THR A 159 -3.07 -9.79 7.55
CA THR A 159 -2.48 -10.27 8.80
C THR A 159 -2.52 -9.17 9.84
N VAL A 160 -3.13 -9.47 10.98
CA VAL A 160 -3.29 -8.57 12.13
C VAL A 160 -2.60 -9.16 13.34
N ASN A 161 -1.76 -8.40 14.01
CA ASN A 161 -1.08 -8.82 15.23
C ASN A 161 -2.07 -8.86 16.41
N LYS A 162 -2.11 -9.97 17.14
CA LYS A 162 -3.01 -10.16 18.29
C LYS A 162 -2.72 -9.24 19.47
N ALA A 163 -1.47 -8.84 19.67
CA ALA A 163 -1.06 -8.09 20.84
C ALA A 163 -1.48 -6.62 20.79
N ASP A 164 -1.54 -6.04 19.60
CA ASP A 164 -1.74 -4.60 19.41
C ASP A 164 -2.78 -4.23 18.34
N GLY A 165 -3.35 -5.22 17.64
CA GLY A 165 -4.35 -5.01 16.58
C GLY A 165 -3.79 -4.41 15.29
N LEU A 166 -2.46 -4.28 15.17
CA LEU A 166 -1.86 -3.61 14.02
C LEU A 166 -1.75 -4.54 12.80
N ILE A 167 -2.07 -4.01 11.64
CA ILE A 167 -1.91 -4.73 10.37
C ILE A 167 -0.42 -4.89 10.07
N GLN A 168 0.01 -6.12 9.82
CA GLN A 168 1.39 -6.44 9.50
C GLN A 168 1.60 -6.67 8.01
N GLU A 169 0.61 -7.25 7.34
CA GLU A 169 0.73 -7.58 5.93
C GLU A 169 -0.64 -7.59 5.24
N VAL A 170 -0.65 -7.16 3.99
CA VAL A 170 -1.77 -7.30 3.06
C VAL A 170 -1.26 -8.04 1.83
N VAL A 171 -1.90 -9.15 1.48
CA VAL A 171 -1.58 -9.97 0.31
C VAL A 171 -2.79 -10.01 -0.61
N HIS A 172 -2.63 -9.59 -1.86
CA HIS A 172 -3.67 -9.70 -2.86
C HIS A 172 -3.61 -11.05 -3.57
N ALA A 173 -4.76 -11.64 -3.83
CA ALA A 173 -4.83 -12.85 -4.64
C ALA A 173 -4.36 -12.56 -6.07
N THR A 174 -3.50 -13.42 -6.60
CA THR A 174 -2.91 -13.28 -7.95
C THR A 174 -3.94 -13.27 -9.08
N GLU A 175 -5.13 -13.79 -8.83
CA GLU A 175 -6.24 -13.86 -9.78
C GLU A 175 -6.98 -12.51 -9.95
N TYR A 176 -6.78 -11.56 -9.02
CA TYR A 176 -7.42 -10.23 -9.08
C TYR A 176 -6.48 -9.22 -9.75
N TYR A 177 -6.82 -8.89 -10.99
CA TYR A 177 -5.99 -8.05 -11.86
C TYR A 177 -5.97 -6.55 -11.49
N ASP A 178 -6.79 -6.09 -10.54
CA ASP A 178 -7.00 -4.67 -10.30
C ASP A 178 -6.07 -4.06 -9.22
N ALA A 179 -5.39 -4.88 -8.43
CA ALA A 179 -4.46 -4.34 -7.42
C ALA A 179 -3.13 -3.92 -8.07
N PRO A 180 -2.60 -2.73 -7.75
CA PRO A 180 -1.33 -2.25 -8.30
C PRO A 180 -0.11 -2.98 -7.74
N TYR A 181 -0.29 -3.84 -6.73
CA TYR A 181 0.74 -4.59 -6.03
C TYR A 181 0.24 -5.99 -5.64
N SER A 182 1.16 -6.90 -5.35
CA SER A 182 0.84 -8.23 -4.83
C SER A 182 0.75 -8.23 -3.30
N ARG A 183 1.64 -7.47 -2.64
CA ARG A 183 1.78 -7.50 -1.19
C ARG A 183 2.31 -6.18 -0.64
N ILE A 184 1.81 -5.80 0.54
CA ILE A 184 2.36 -4.72 1.36
C ILE A 184 2.70 -5.29 2.75
N GLN A 185 3.87 -4.93 3.26
CA GLN A 185 4.29 -5.22 4.63
C GLN A 185 4.46 -3.93 5.42
N TYR A 186 3.97 -3.94 6.66
CA TYR A 186 3.98 -2.82 7.58
C TYR A 186 4.80 -3.14 8.83
N GLU A 187 5.75 -2.27 9.15
CA GLU A 187 6.65 -2.48 10.29
C GLU A 187 6.95 -1.16 11.01
N GLY A 188 7.44 -1.28 12.26
CA GLY A 188 7.96 -0.16 13.02
C GLY A 188 6.92 0.91 13.32
N TYR A 189 5.73 0.49 13.69
CA TYR A 189 4.66 1.41 14.09
C TYR A 189 5.10 2.36 15.19
N ALA A 190 4.67 3.60 15.09
CA ALA A 190 4.94 4.64 16.06
C ALA A 190 3.70 5.51 16.30
N HIS A 191 3.57 5.98 17.53
CA HIS A 191 2.50 6.89 17.91
C HIS A 191 2.82 8.31 17.44
N ILE A 192 1.98 8.90 16.60
CA ILE A 192 2.14 10.23 16.02
C ILE A 192 0.84 11.00 16.20
N ASN A 193 0.82 11.94 17.14
CA ASN A 193 -0.34 12.81 17.43
C ASN A 193 -1.69 12.08 17.54
N GLY A 194 -1.72 10.94 18.23
CA GLY A 194 -2.93 10.14 18.41
C GLY A 194 -3.08 8.97 17.44
N PHE A 195 -2.30 8.92 16.37
CA PHE A 195 -2.37 7.87 15.35
C PHE A 195 -1.22 6.88 15.50
N MET A 196 -1.49 5.59 15.39
CA MET A 196 -0.48 4.53 15.35
C MET A 196 -0.18 4.20 13.89
N LEU A 197 0.91 4.75 13.34
CA LEU A 197 1.24 4.68 11.92
C LEU A 197 2.56 3.97 11.66
N PRO A 198 2.67 3.19 10.55
CA PRO A 198 3.88 2.46 10.20
C PRO A 198 5.02 3.42 9.78
N ARG A 199 6.24 3.10 10.19
CA ARG A 199 7.45 3.84 9.82
C ARG A 199 8.23 3.15 8.72
N ARG A 200 7.93 1.90 8.46
CA ARG A 200 8.49 1.13 7.36
C ARG A 200 7.38 0.41 6.62
N ILE A 201 7.30 0.64 5.32
CA ILE A 201 6.33 0.04 4.44
C ILE A 201 7.07 -0.54 3.25
N THR A 202 6.90 -1.84 3.01
CA THR A 202 7.48 -2.50 1.84
C THR A 202 6.36 -2.97 0.93
N ILE A 203 6.40 -2.53 -0.32
CA ILE A 203 5.41 -2.83 -1.35
C ILE A 203 6.09 -3.69 -2.39
N TYR A 204 5.47 -4.80 -2.75
CA TYR A 204 5.92 -5.70 -3.79
C TYR A 204 5.05 -5.51 -5.03
N SER A 205 5.70 -5.38 -6.18
CA SER A 205 4.99 -5.33 -7.46
C SER A 205 4.15 -6.60 -7.67
N ARG A 206 3.21 -6.53 -8.61
CA ARG A 206 2.31 -7.65 -8.93
C ARG A 206 3.06 -8.93 -9.31
N ASP A 207 4.15 -8.81 -10.03
CA ASP A 207 5.02 -9.91 -10.45
C ASP A 207 6.05 -10.32 -9.40
N GLU A 208 6.09 -9.64 -8.25
CA GLU A 208 7.03 -9.80 -7.13
C GLU A 208 8.52 -9.63 -7.49
N VAL A 209 8.84 -9.21 -8.71
CA VAL A 209 10.24 -8.99 -9.13
C VAL A 209 10.78 -7.64 -8.74
N SER A 210 9.89 -6.67 -8.51
CA SER A 210 10.23 -5.32 -8.04
C SER A 210 9.63 -5.04 -6.68
N ARG A 211 10.28 -4.18 -5.92
CA ARG A 211 9.76 -3.73 -4.63
C ARG A 211 10.22 -2.31 -4.32
N ALA A 212 9.40 -1.59 -3.57
CA ALA A 212 9.77 -0.33 -2.96
C ALA A 212 9.65 -0.40 -1.45
N THR A 213 10.67 0.01 -0.72
CA THR A 213 10.63 0.14 0.74
C THR A 213 10.69 1.61 1.11
N LEU A 214 9.64 2.08 1.76
CA LEU A 214 9.54 3.43 2.31
C LEU A 214 9.93 3.41 3.78
N LEU A 215 10.94 4.20 4.16
CA LEU A 215 11.37 4.43 5.53
C LEU A 215 11.00 5.86 5.91
N VAL A 216 9.91 6.03 6.63
CA VAL A 216 9.38 7.33 7.07
C VAL A 216 10.24 7.85 8.22
N GLN A 217 10.89 8.98 8.04
CA GLN A 217 11.74 9.63 9.04
C GLN A 217 11.00 10.71 9.81
N ARG A 218 10.26 11.57 9.10
CA ARG A 218 9.39 12.59 9.66
C ARG A 218 7.98 12.38 9.11
N LEU A 219 7.00 12.56 9.95
CA LEU A 219 5.59 12.48 9.57
C LEU A 219 4.81 13.48 10.42
N GLU A 220 4.09 14.34 9.76
CA GLU A 220 3.13 15.27 10.33
C GLU A 220 1.74 14.88 9.82
N VAL A 221 0.75 14.97 10.68
CA VAL A 221 -0.62 14.54 10.42
C VAL A 221 -1.58 15.70 10.63
N ASN A 222 -2.60 15.78 9.78
CA ASN A 222 -3.66 16.78 9.84
C ASN A 222 -3.16 18.23 9.84
N THR A 223 -2.05 18.47 9.12
CA THR A 223 -1.56 19.83 8.87
C THR A 223 -2.17 20.39 7.60
N GLU A 224 -2.32 21.71 7.54
CA GLU A 224 -2.75 22.38 6.31
C GLU A 224 -1.71 22.14 5.20
N LEU A 225 -2.18 21.69 4.04
CA LEU A 225 -1.35 21.46 2.87
C LEU A 225 -1.59 22.57 1.82
N PRO A 226 -0.57 23.00 1.10
CA PRO A 226 -0.77 23.80 -0.10
C PRO A 226 -1.49 22.95 -1.17
N ALA A 227 -1.96 23.60 -2.23
CA ALA A 227 -2.46 22.85 -3.40
C ALA A 227 -1.36 21.94 -3.94
N LEU A 228 -1.67 20.63 -4.07
CA LEU A 228 -0.72 19.64 -4.53
C LEU A 228 -0.66 19.67 -6.06
N ALA A 229 0.47 20.04 -6.62
CA ALA A 229 0.68 20.10 -8.06
C ALA A 229 2.14 20.04 -8.43
N ILE A 230 2.43 19.51 -9.61
CA ILE A 230 3.75 19.62 -10.24
C ILE A 230 3.78 20.84 -11.14
N THR A 231 4.74 21.73 -10.94
CA THR A 231 5.02 22.81 -11.88
C THR A 231 5.99 22.33 -12.95
N ILE A 232 5.49 22.11 -14.14
CA ILE A 232 6.28 21.68 -15.31
C ILE A 232 6.58 22.93 -16.15
N PRO A 233 7.87 23.21 -16.51
CA PRO A 233 8.21 24.29 -17.43
C PRO A 233 7.50 24.14 -18.79
N GLU A 234 7.12 25.27 -19.40
CA GLU A 234 6.36 25.30 -20.64
C GLU A 234 7.08 24.64 -21.85
N ASP A 235 8.40 24.59 -21.82
CA ASP A 235 9.25 23.97 -22.84
C ASP A 235 9.32 22.43 -22.71
N ILE A 236 8.73 21.85 -21.67
CA ILE A 236 8.76 20.40 -21.44
C ILE A 236 7.42 19.78 -21.85
N PRO A 237 7.43 18.92 -22.86
CA PRO A 237 6.21 18.25 -23.30
C PRO A 237 5.73 17.21 -22.28
N ILE A 238 4.41 17.14 -22.09
CA ILE A 238 3.77 16.08 -21.31
C ILE A 238 3.34 14.98 -22.27
N TYR A 239 4.00 13.84 -22.18
CA TYR A 239 3.63 12.65 -22.92
C TYR A 239 2.45 11.96 -22.23
N ARG A 240 1.37 11.71 -22.97
CA ARG A 240 0.20 10.97 -22.49
C ARG A 240 0.29 9.55 -23.03
N LEU A 241 0.37 8.57 -22.17
CA LEU A 241 0.53 7.16 -22.47
C LEU A 241 -0.81 6.42 -22.36
#